data_3d9f4cc08fe79c16c6a036bf3c620c13
#
_entry.id   3d9f4cc08fe79c16c6a036bf3c620c13
#
_cell.length_a   1.000
_cell.length_b   1.000
_cell.length_c   1.000
_cell.angle_alpha   90.00
_cell.angle_beta   90.00
_cell.angle_gamma   90.00
#
_symmetry.space_group_name_H-M   'P 1'
#
loop_
_entity.id
_entity.type
_entity.pdbx_description
1 polymer ?
#
loop_
_entity_poly.entity_id
_entity_poly.type
_entity_poly.pdbx_seq_one_letter_code
_entity_poly.pdbx_strand_id
1 'polypeptide(L)'
;MSIAKPFNLTKWIDENRHLLKPPVGNKNLYVDSGDYIVMIVAGPNARKDYHYNETEELFYQLEGSIKVVIQEDGERKEMELNAGDMYLHPAKVPHSPVRSEGSIGLVIERKRAGKGYTDGLLWHCDNCNHKLYEVFFELHNIEKDFLPHFEHFYNSEELRTCDNCGTVMESDPKFVAKK
;
A
#
# COMPACT_ATOMS: atom_id res chain seq x y z
N MET A 1 0.56 -18.46 25.65
CA MET A 1 -0.06 -17.96 24.40
C MET A 1 -1.40 -18.65 24.21
N SER A 2 -2.47 -17.92 24.02
CA SER A 2 -3.75 -18.54 23.64
C SER A 2 -3.71 -18.86 22.15
N ILE A 3 -4.10 -20.07 21.77
CA ILE A 3 -4.23 -20.46 20.37
C ILE A 3 -5.45 -19.73 19.81
N ALA A 4 -5.25 -18.97 18.72
CA ALA A 4 -6.35 -18.30 18.02
C ALA A 4 -7.34 -19.34 17.48
N LYS A 5 -8.63 -19.12 17.70
CA LYS A 5 -9.67 -20.00 17.14
C LYS A 5 -9.91 -19.66 15.67
N PRO A 6 -10.21 -20.67 14.83
CA PRO A 6 -10.66 -20.38 13.46
C PRO A 6 -11.93 -19.53 13.47
N PHE A 7 -12.05 -18.64 12.49
CA PHE A 7 -13.26 -17.87 12.26
C PHE A 7 -13.62 -17.83 10.77
N ASN A 8 -14.86 -17.52 10.46
CA ASN A 8 -15.31 -17.37 9.09
C ASN A 8 -15.02 -15.95 8.61
N LEU A 9 -14.15 -15.82 7.59
CA LEU A 9 -13.70 -14.52 7.09
C LEU A 9 -14.84 -13.70 6.48
N THR A 10 -15.71 -14.32 5.68
CA THR A 10 -16.85 -13.63 5.07
C THR A 10 -17.77 -13.05 6.14
N LYS A 11 -18.11 -13.86 7.15
CA LYS A 11 -18.92 -13.40 8.28
C LYS A 11 -18.24 -12.25 9.03
N TRP A 12 -16.92 -12.36 9.26
CA TRP A 12 -16.15 -11.29 9.92
C TRP A 12 -16.23 -9.98 9.12
N ILE A 13 -16.06 -10.04 7.78
CA ILE A 13 -16.17 -8.87 6.91
C ILE A 13 -17.56 -8.24 7.04
N ASP A 14 -18.62 -9.02 6.97
CA ASP A 14 -20.00 -8.54 7.05
C ASP A 14 -20.30 -7.83 8.38
N GLU A 15 -19.81 -8.38 9.48
CA GLU A 15 -19.96 -7.82 10.81
C GLU A 15 -19.11 -6.55 11.03
N ASN A 16 -18.00 -6.39 10.27
CA ASN A 16 -17.02 -5.33 10.48
C ASN A 16 -16.92 -4.31 9.31
N ARG A 17 -17.86 -4.31 8.35
CA ARG A 17 -17.85 -3.36 7.22
C ARG A 17 -17.75 -1.90 7.66
N HIS A 18 -18.27 -1.55 8.81
CA HIS A 18 -18.20 -0.20 9.37
C HIS A 18 -16.77 0.24 9.73
N LEU A 19 -15.86 -0.70 9.98
CA LEU A 19 -14.42 -0.47 10.25
C LEU A 19 -13.58 -0.39 8.97
N LEU A 20 -14.16 -0.81 7.84
CA LEU A 20 -13.49 -0.89 6.54
C LEU A 20 -13.81 0.33 5.66
N LYS A 21 -13.98 1.49 6.27
CA LYS A 21 -14.28 2.75 5.57
C LYS A 21 -13.14 3.75 5.73
N PRO A 22 -12.95 4.66 4.75
CA PRO A 22 -12.02 5.76 4.91
C PRO A 22 -12.22 6.51 6.24
N PRO A 23 -11.17 7.06 6.86
CA PRO A 23 -9.81 7.20 6.33
C PRO A 23 -8.90 5.96 6.48
N VAL A 24 -9.33 4.94 7.23
CA VAL A 24 -8.53 3.73 7.49
C VAL A 24 -9.27 2.52 6.93
N GLY A 25 -8.86 2.07 5.73
CA GLY A 25 -9.40 0.89 5.08
C GLY A 25 -8.73 -0.43 5.46
N ASN A 26 -7.72 -0.41 6.36
CA ASN A 26 -6.92 -1.58 6.66
C ASN A 26 -7.21 -2.13 8.06
N LYS A 27 -7.34 -3.45 8.18
CA LYS A 27 -7.50 -4.11 9.46
C LYS A 27 -6.64 -5.37 9.55
N ASN A 28 -5.65 -5.35 10.44
CA ASN A 28 -4.86 -6.55 10.74
C ASN A 28 -5.72 -7.54 11.54
N LEU A 29 -5.85 -8.76 11.03
CA LEU A 29 -6.68 -9.83 11.63
C LEU A 29 -5.93 -10.60 12.72
N TYR A 30 -4.58 -10.62 12.69
CA TYR A 30 -3.73 -11.37 13.61
C TYR A 30 -2.61 -10.49 14.16
N VAL A 31 -2.96 -9.59 15.07
CA VAL A 31 -2.02 -8.60 15.63
C VAL A 31 -0.82 -9.26 16.29
N ASP A 32 -1.04 -10.39 17.00
CA ASP A 32 0.00 -11.13 17.73
C ASP A 32 0.72 -12.20 16.89
N SER A 33 0.51 -12.23 15.58
CA SER A 33 1.24 -13.13 14.68
C SER A 33 2.75 -12.86 14.76
N GLY A 34 3.56 -13.92 14.76
CA GLY A 34 5.02 -13.82 14.81
C GLY A 34 5.65 -13.43 13.47
N ASP A 35 5.16 -14.03 12.36
CA ASP A 35 5.84 -13.97 11.07
C ASP A 35 5.05 -13.26 9.96
N TYR A 36 3.73 -13.19 10.08
CA TYR A 36 2.87 -12.65 9.02
C TYR A 36 2.05 -11.46 9.49
N ILE A 37 1.80 -10.55 8.57
CA ILE A 37 0.75 -9.55 8.63
C ILE A 37 -0.37 -10.07 7.74
N VAL A 38 -1.58 -10.21 8.28
CA VAL A 38 -2.76 -10.67 7.55
C VAL A 38 -3.81 -9.60 7.66
N MET A 39 -4.06 -8.87 6.57
CA MET A 39 -4.91 -7.70 6.57
C MET A 39 -6.10 -7.84 5.65
N ILE A 40 -7.26 -7.35 6.10
CA ILE A 40 -8.31 -6.92 5.19
C ILE A 40 -8.05 -5.47 4.82
N VAL A 41 -8.08 -5.19 3.53
CA VAL A 41 -7.85 -3.86 2.97
C VAL A 41 -9.01 -3.48 2.08
N ALA A 42 -9.64 -2.35 2.37
CA ALA A 42 -10.79 -1.85 1.62
C ALA A 42 -10.48 -0.53 0.91
N GLY A 43 -11.17 -0.32 -0.22
CA GLY A 43 -11.17 0.93 -0.95
C GLY A 43 -12.32 1.87 -0.53
N PRO A 44 -12.32 3.10 -1.10
CA PRO A 44 -11.38 3.58 -2.11
C PRO A 44 -10.07 4.11 -1.54
N ASN A 45 -9.02 4.13 -2.36
CA ASN A 45 -7.82 4.90 -2.11
C ASN A 45 -7.38 5.66 -3.38
N ALA A 46 -6.57 6.69 -3.20
CA ALA A 46 -6.04 7.52 -4.28
C ALA A 46 -4.51 7.70 -4.15
N ARG A 47 -3.81 6.65 -3.68
CA ARG A 47 -2.36 6.74 -3.48
C ARG A 47 -1.61 6.83 -4.81
N LYS A 48 -0.52 7.61 -4.80
CA LYS A 48 0.38 7.81 -5.92
C LYS A 48 1.79 7.27 -5.65
N ASP A 49 2.05 6.88 -4.42
CA ASP A 49 3.29 6.25 -4.00
C ASP A 49 3.33 4.79 -4.40
N TYR A 50 4.54 4.30 -4.61
CA TYR A 50 4.84 2.89 -4.77
C TYR A 50 5.53 2.41 -3.50
N HIS A 51 5.00 1.34 -2.91
CA HIS A 51 5.64 0.64 -1.82
C HIS A 51 6.65 -0.37 -2.38
N TYR A 52 7.85 -0.35 -1.84
CA TYR A 52 8.88 -1.35 -2.08
C TYR A 52 9.08 -2.15 -0.79
N ASN A 53 9.12 -3.47 -0.90
CA ASN A 53 9.54 -4.34 0.19
C ASN A 53 10.41 -5.50 -0.30
N GLU A 54 11.21 -6.08 0.59
CA GLU A 54 12.15 -7.16 0.26
C GLU A 54 11.53 -8.56 0.42
N THR A 55 10.23 -8.66 0.61
CA THR A 55 9.50 -9.92 0.75
C THR A 55 8.35 -9.98 -0.25
N GLU A 56 7.88 -11.19 -0.54
CA GLU A 56 6.67 -11.38 -1.35
C GLU A 56 5.42 -10.91 -0.59
N GLU A 57 4.41 -10.48 -1.34
CA GLU A 57 3.12 -10.04 -0.82
C GLU A 57 1.99 -10.73 -1.59
N LEU A 58 1.12 -11.46 -0.89
CA LEU A 58 -0.02 -12.14 -1.50
C LEU A 58 -1.26 -11.25 -1.45
N PHE A 59 -1.84 -10.99 -2.61
CA PHE A 59 -3.14 -10.36 -2.78
C PHE A 59 -4.19 -11.41 -3.11
N TYR A 60 -5.31 -11.38 -2.43
CA TYR A 60 -6.51 -12.13 -2.80
C TYR A 60 -7.69 -11.16 -2.80
N GLN A 61 -8.23 -10.88 -3.98
CA GLN A 61 -9.35 -9.94 -4.11
C GLN A 61 -10.66 -10.66 -3.78
N LEU A 62 -11.38 -10.15 -2.77
CA LEU A 62 -12.60 -10.77 -2.25
C LEU A 62 -13.86 -10.14 -2.84
N GLU A 63 -13.91 -8.81 -2.92
CA GLU A 63 -15.07 -8.05 -3.43
C GLU A 63 -14.58 -6.88 -4.31
N GLY A 64 -15.29 -6.60 -5.40
CA GLY A 64 -14.95 -5.55 -6.35
C GLY A 64 -13.63 -5.82 -7.08
N SER A 65 -12.97 -4.76 -7.54
CA SER A 65 -11.70 -4.86 -8.26
C SER A 65 -10.66 -3.87 -7.74
N ILE A 66 -9.39 -4.18 -7.98
CA ILE A 66 -8.25 -3.29 -7.76
C ILE A 66 -7.33 -3.30 -8.95
N LYS A 67 -6.54 -2.23 -9.09
CA LYS A 67 -5.39 -2.20 -9.99
C LYS A 67 -4.12 -2.22 -9.14
N VAL A 68 -3.25 -3.19 -9.37
CA VAL A 68 -1.89 -3.18 -8.82
C VAL A 68 -0.99 -2.57 -9.89
N VAL A 69 -0.57 -1.33 -9.65
CA VAL A 69 0.37 -0.64 -10.54
C VAL A 69 1.78 -0.95 -10.07
N ILE A 70 2.65 -1.38 -10.97
CA ILE A 70 4.05 -1.72 -10.65
C ILE A 70 5.03 -0.89 -11.48
N GLN A 71 6.25 -0.74 -10.95
CA GLN A 71 7.40 -0.24 -11.69
C GLN A 71 8.35 -1.42 -11.95
N GLU A 72 8.46 -1.82 -13.20
CA GLU A 72 9.33 -2.93 -13.62
C GLU A 72 10.16 -2.50 -14.83
N ASP A 73 11.48 -2.60 -14.73
CA ASP A 73 12.44 -2.24 -15.78
C ASP A 73 12.29 -0.78 -16.30
N GLY A 74 11.90 0.15 -15.42
CA GLY A 74 11.67 1.54 -15.77
C GLY A 74 10.30 1.83 -16.41
N GLU A 75 9.47 0.82 -16.55
CA GLU A 75 8.13 0.91 -17.12
C GLU A 75 7.04 0.80 -16.06
N ARG A 76 5.98 1.59 -16.23
CA ARG A 76 4.77 1.50 -15.44
C ARG A 76 3.83 0.48 -16.06
N LYS A 77 3.49 -0.57 -15.31
CA LYS A 77 2.56 -1.61 -15.73
C LYS A 77 1.37 -1.67 -14.77
N GLU A 78 0.19 -2.01 -15.29
CA GLU A 78 -1.02 -2.18 -14.48
C GLU A 78 -1.53 -3.61 -14.59
N MET A 79 -1.89 -4.19 -13.46
CA MET A 79 -2.57 -5.47 -13.38
C MET A 79 -3.90 -5.28 -12.68
N GLU A 80 -4.98 -5.72 -13.29
CA GLU A 80 -6.30 -5.72 -12.70
C GLU A 80 -6.55 -7.05 -11.98
N LEU A 81 -7.03 -6.97 -10.74
CA LEU A 81 -7.48 -8.11 -9.96
C LEU A 81 -8.97 -7.92 -9.67
N ASN A 82 -9.76 -8.88 -10.12
CA ASN A 82 -11.19 -8.95 -9.87
C ASN A 82 -11.52 -9.89 -8.71
N ALA A 83 -12.73 -9.84 -8.20
CA ALA A 83 -13.17 -10.73 -7.11
C ALA A 83 -12.91 -12.21 -7.48
N GLY A 84 -12.18 -12.91 -6.63
CA GLY A 84 -11.71 -14.29 -6.83
C GLY A 84 -10.27 -14.40 -7.32
N ASP A 85 -9.67 -13.33 -7.84
CA ASP A 85 -8.28 -13.36 -8.32
C ASP A 85 -7.28 -13.37 -7.17
N MET A 86 -6.21 -14.14 -7.37
CA MET A 86 -5.04 -14.16 -6.49
C MET A 86 -3.79 -13.73 -7.25
N TYR A 87 -2.93 -12.95 -6.59
CA TYR A 87 -1.67 -12.50 -7.15
C TYR A 87 -0.57 -12.53 -6.07
N LEU A 88 0.48 -13.28 -6.33
CA LEU A 88 1.70 -13.25 -5.51
C LEU A 88 2.65 -12.21 -6.11
N HIS A 89 2.71 -11.05 -5.46
CA HIS A 89 3.60 -9.96 -5.87
C HIS A 89 5.04 -10.31 -5.47
N PRO A 90 5.99 -10.25 -6.43
CA PRO A 90 7.38 -10.58 -6.14
C PRO A 90 8.05 -9.54 -5.23
N ALA A 91 9.02 -9.99 -4.45
CA ALA A 91 9.88 -9.13 -3.66
C ALA A 91 10.65 -8.13 -4.53
N LYS A 92 10.92 -6.95 -3.98
CA LYS A 92 11.77 -5.89 -4.58
C LYS A 92 11.19 -5.22 -5.82
N VAL A 93 9.93 -5.44 -6.15
CA VAL A 93 9.22 -4.71 -7.20
C VAL A 93 8.35 -3.63 -6.56
N PRO A 94 8.56 -2.34 -6.86
CA PRO A 94 7.71 -1.27 -6.34
C PRO A 94 6.29 -1.39 -6.87
N HIS A 95 5.29 -1.30 -5.99
CA HIS A 95 3.89 -1.47 -6.34
C HIS A 95 2.97 -0.49 -5.63
N SER A 96 1.87 -0.15 -6.27
CA SER A 96 0.83 0.75 -5.79
C SER A 96 -0.54 0.11 -5.99
N PRO A 97 -1.16 -0.49 -4.97
CA PRO A 97 -2.50 -1.03 -5.09
C PRO A 97 -3.54 0.08 -5.02
N VAL A 98 -4.12 0.39 -6.18
CA VAL A 98 -5.20 1.38 -6.33
C VAL A 98 -6.54 0.66 -6.22
N ARG A 99 -7.32 1.04 -5.22
CA ARG A 99 -8.56 0.35 -4.83
C ARG A 99 -9.79 1.16 -5.20
N SER A 100 -10.74 0.53 -5.89
CA SER A 100 -12.03 1.13 -6.19
C SER A 100 -12.94 1.21 -4.96
N GLU A 101 -13.98 2.03 -5.03
CA GLU A 101 -15.00 2.08 -3.98
C GLU A 101 -15.68 0.72 -3.81
N GLY A 102 -15.88 0.31 -2.56
CA GLY A 102 -16.49 -0.97 -2.21
C GLY A 102 -15.60 -2.19 -2.43
N SER A 103 -14.35 -2.03 -2.91
CA SER A 103 -13.44 -3.15 -3.03
C SER A 103 -12.94 -3.63 -1.66
N ILE A 104 -12.84 -4.95 -1.50
CA ILE A 104 -12.29 -5.60 -0.31
C ILE A 104 -11.32 -6.68 -0.76
N GLY A 105 -10.10 -6.66 -0.23
CA GLY A 105 -9.08 -7.67 -0.48
C GLY A 105 -8.43 -8.17 0.80
N LEU A 106 -7.92 -9.39 0.75
CA LEU A 106 -7.02 -9.95 1.74
C LEU A 106 -5.59 -9.75 1.26
N VAL A 107 -4.75 -9.21 2.14
CA VAL A 107 -3.31 -9.05 1.90
C VAL A 107 -2.55 -9.81 2.98
N ILE A 108 -1.60 -10.63 2.54
CA ILE A 108 -0.71 -11.38 3.43
C ILE A 108 0.73 -11.05 3.05
N GLU A 109 1.48 -10.55 4.02
CA GLU A 109 2.89 -10.24 3.88
C GLU A 109 3.70 -10.66 5.10
N ARG A 110 5.02 -10.73 4.97
CA ARG A 110 5.90 -11.05 6.11
C ARG A 110 6.08 -9.83 7.00
N LYS A 111 6.14 -10.05 8.32
CA LYS A 111 6.65 -9.05 9.26
C LYS A 111 8.15 -8.86 9.01
N ARG A 112 8.56 -7.63 8.77
CA ARG A 112 9.94 -7.26 8.43
C ARG A 112 10.68 -6.59 9.61
N ALA A 113 9.96 -5.98 10.53
CA ALA A 113 10.51 -5.28 11.69
C ALA A 113 11.52 -6.13 12.48
N GLY A 114 12.70 -5.61 12.72
CA GLY A 114 13.78 -6.27 13.47
C GLY A 114 14.40 -7.48 12.77
N LYS A 115 14.14 -7.67 11.47
CA LYS A 115 14.65 -8.82 10.69
C LYS A 115 15.67 -8.40 9.63
N GLY A 116 16.09 -7.15 9.62
CA GLY A 116 17.10 -6.61 8.69
C GLY A 116 16.57 -6.38 7.28
N TYR A 117 15.26 -6.35 7.08
CA TYR A 117 14.63 -5.98 5.82
C TYR A 117 14.45 -4.47 5.69
N THR A 118 14.49 -3.99 4.47
CA THR A 118 14.26 -2.59 4.11
C THR A 118 12.93 -2.44 3.39
N ASP A 119 12.14 -1.47 3.81
CA ASP A 119 10.97 -0.99 3.08
C ASP A 119 11.31 0.33 2.38
N GLY A 120 10.57 0.68 1.34
CA GLY A 120 10.76 1.94 0.63
C GLY A 120 9.46 2.53 0.13
N LEU A 121 9.48 3.83 -0.06
CA LEU A 121 8.43 4.57 -0.75
C LEU A 121 9.05 5.30 -1.93
N LEU A 122 8.43 5.18 -3.10
CA LEU A 122 8.87 5.82 -4.32
C LEU A 122 7.72 6.61 -4.95
N TRP A 123 8.05 7.72 -5.61
CA TRP A 123 7.09 8.49 -6.40
C TRP A 123 7.62 8.68 -7.81
N HIS A 124 6.75 8.55 -8.78
CA HIS A 124 7.06 8.72 -10.19
C HIS A 124 6.17 9.79 -10.81
N CYS A 125 6.72 10.55 -11.75
CA CYS A 125 6.01 11.61 -12.45
C CYS A 125 4.77 11.09 -13.17
N ASP A 126 3.61 11.70 -12.93
CA ASP A 126 2.34 11.33 -13.55
C ASP A 126 2.37 11.47 -15.08
N ASN A 127 3.25 12.34 -15.62
CA ASN A 127 3.34 12.62 -17.05
C ASN A 127 4.36 11.74 -17.80
N CYS A 128 5.57 11.55 -17.25
CA CYS A 128 6.64 10.86 -17.98
C CYS A 128 7.24 9.65 -17.27
N ASN A 129 6.69 9.25 -16.14
CA ASN A 129 7.13 8.14 -15.30
C ASN A 129 8.57 8.27 -14.75
N HIS A 130 9.23 9.42 -14.90
CA HIS A 130 10.52 9.68 -14.28
C HIS A 130 10.39 9.59 -12.75
N LYS A 131 11.37 8.98 -12.08
CA LYS A 131 11.36 8.90 -10.61
C LYS A 131 11.57 10.31 -10.02
N LEU A 132 10.64 10.74 -9.16
CA LEU A 132 10.69 12.03 -8.47
C LEU A 132 11.45 11.94 -7.17
N TYR A 133 11.12 10.95 -6.36
CA TYR A 133 11.69 10.79 -5.02
C TYR A 133 11.63 9.33 -4.59
N GLU A 134 12.58 8.92 -3.76
CA GLU A 134 12.57 7.64 -3.08
C GLU A 134 13.17 7.76 -1.69
N VAL A 135 12.68 6.95 -0.77
CA VAL A 135 13.20 6.84 0.59
C VAL A 135 13.10 5.39 1.06
N PHE A 136 14.16 4.92 1.71
CA PHE A 136 14.22 3.58 2.27
C PHE A 136 14.41 3.64 3.78
N PHE A 137 13.72 2.76 4.50
CA PHE A 137 13.71 2.74 5.96
C PHE A 137 13.36 1.35 6.50
N GLU A 138 13.64 1.10 7.76
CA GLU A 138 13.16 -0.11 8.44
C GLU A 138 11.72 0.12 8.92
N LEU A 139 10.79 -0.73 8.48
CA LEU A 139 9.38 -0.64 8.83
C LEU A 139 9.09 -1.39 10.13
N HIS A 140 8.70 -0.66 11.16
CA HIS A 140 8.28 -1.21 12.46
C HIS A 140 6.75 -1.20 12.60
N ASN A 141 6.09 -0.15 12.10
CA ASN A 141 4.65 0.03 12.18
C ASN A 141 4.10 0.64 10.89
N ILE A 142 3.39 -0.18 10.11
CA ILE A 142 2.84 0.21 8.80
C ILE A 142 1.86 1.40 8.86
N GLU A 143 1.21 1.61 10.01
CA GLU A 143 0.24 2.71 10.16
C GLU A 143 0.92 4.06 10.49
N LYS A 144 2.15 4.03 11.02
CA LYS A 144 2.82 5.23 11.52
C LYS A 144 4.06 5.61 10.74
N ASP A 145 4.86 4.63 10.31
CA ASP A 145 6.19 4.89 9.77
C ASP A 145 6.16 5.48 8.36
N PHE A 146 5.07 5.29 7.62
CA PHE A 146 4.89 5.90 6.30
C PHE A 146 4.54 7.40 6.37
N LEU A 147 3.82 7.82 7.41
CA LEU A 147 3.26 9.16 7.49
C LEU A 147 4.30 10.28 7.37
N PRO A 148 5.45 10.25 8.09
CA PRO A 148 6.48 11.29 7.96
C PRO A 148 7.04 11.43 6.54
N HIS A 149 7.13 10.31 5.81
CA HIS A 149 7.63 10.30 4.43
C HIS A 149 6.62 10.89 3.44
N PHE A 150 5.32 10.60 3.63
CA PHE A 150 4.24 11.25 2.88
C PHE A 150 4.23 12.75 3.13
N GLU A 151 4.28 13.19 4.38
CA GLU A 151 4.32 14.60 4.75
C GLU A 151 5.54 15.29 4.14
N HIS A 152 6.71 14.67 4.22
CA HIS A 152 7.95 15.22 3.64
C HIS A 152 7.81 15.43 2.12
N PHE A 153 7.36 14.42 1.39
CA PHE A 153 7.20 14.51 -0.07
C PHE A 153 6.12 15.52 -0.46
N TYR A 154 4.91 15.42 0.10
CA TYR A 154 3.78 16.23 -0.34
C TYR A 154 3.87 17.71 0.06
N ASN A 155 4.63 18.06 1.10
CA ASN A 155 4.88 19.45 1.47
C ASN A 155 6.05 20.10 0.71
N SER A 156 6.84 19.33 -0.06
CA SER A 156 7.94 19.87 -0.89
C SER A 156 7.55 19.93 -2.36
N GLU A 157 7.39 21.14 -2.89
CA GLU A 157 7.17 21.34 -4.34
C GLU A 157 8.40 20.88 -5.15
N GLU A 158 9.59 21.08 -4.62
CA GLU A 158 10.85 20.66 -5.24
C GLU A 158 10.85 19.14 -5.49
N LEU A 159 10.53 18.34 -4.47
CA LEU A 159 10.46 16.88 -4.59
C LEU A 159 9.35 16.41 -5.54
N ARG A 160 8.28 17.18 -5.69
CA ARG A 160 7.16 16.88 -6.59
C ARG A 160 7.38 17.38 -8.02
N THR A 161 8.41 18.20 -8.26
CA THR A 161 8.74 18.74 -9.59
C THR A 161 9.63 17.75 -10.33
N CYS A 162 9.21 17.36 -11.52
CA CYS A 162 9.95 16.42 -12.35
C CYS A 162 11.13 17.08 -13.06
N ASP A 163 12.35 16.64 -12.78
CA ASP A 163 13.57 17.14 -13.42
C ASP A 163 13.62 16.85 -14.92
N ASN A 164 12.89 15.83 -15.38
CA ASN A 164 12.90 15.44 -16.79
C ASN A 164 11.91 16.24 -17.65
N CYS A 165 10.71 16.55 -17.15
CA CYS A 165 9.67 17.19 -17.96
C CYS A 165 9.04 18.44 -17.34
N GLY A 166 9.47 18.84 -16.15
CA GLY A 166 8.98 20.04 -15.45
C GLY A 166 7.58 19.91 -14.86
N THR A 167 6.91 18.78 -15.02
CA THR A 167 5.58 18.58 -14.42
C THR A 167 5.68 18.52 -12.91
N VAL A 168 4.79 19.24 -12.21
CA VAL A 168 4.67 19.21 -10.77
C VAL A 168 3.53 18.25 -10.40
N MET A 169 3.82 17.20 -9.64
CA MET A 169 2.80 16.29 -9.11
C MET A 169 1.91 17.05 -8.12
N GLU A 170 0.60 16.90 -8.24
CA GLU A 170 -0.35 17.48 -7.29
C GLU A 170 -0.10 16.94 -5.88
N SER A 171 -0.15 17.84 -4.91
CA SER A 171 -0.06 17.50 -3.50
C SER A 171 -1.33 16.80 -3.03
N ASP A 172 -1.19 15.77 -2.20
CA ASP A 172 -2.34 15.16 -1.53
C ASP A 172 -2.69 15.97 -0.27
N PRO A 173 -3.87 16.61 -0.23
CA PRO A 173 -4.26 17.47 0.89
C PRO A 173 -4.37 16.73 2.23
N LYS A 174 -4.43 15.41 2.22
CA LYS A 174 -4.43 14.59 3.42
C LYS A 174 -3.11 14.66 4.19
N PHE A 175 -2.00 14.92 3.50
CA PHE A 175 -0.66 14.93 4.07
C PHE A 175 -0.04 16.33 4.12
N VAL A 176 -0.77 17.35 3.67
CA VAL A 176 -0.30 18.74 3.72
C VAL A 176 -0.70 19.37 5.03
N ALA A 177 0.24 20.06 5.69
CA ALA A 177 -0.05 20.82 6.89
C ALA A 177 -1.17 21.84 6.61
N LYS A 178 -2.24 21.80 7.39
CA LYS A 178 -3.28 22.83 7.35
C LYS A 178 -2.64 24.15 7.79
N LYS A 179 -2.60 25.11 6.88
CA LYS A 179 -2.17 26.49 7.18
C LYS A 179 -3.10 27.15 8.18
#